data_e9302661a968a62d78a9ed7ad8259053
#
_entry.id   e9302661a968a62d78a9ed7ad8259053
#
_cell.length_a   1.000
_cell.length_b   1.000
_cell.length_c   1.000
_cell.angle_alpha   90.00
_cell.angle_beta   90.00
_cell.angle_gamma   90.00
#
_symmetry.space_group_name_H-M   'P 1'
#
loop_
_entity.id
_entity.type
_entity.pdbx_description
1 polymer ?
#
loop_
_entity_poly.entity_id
_entity_poly.type
_entity_poly.pdbx_seq_one_letter_code
_entity_poly.pdbx_strand_id
1 'polypeptide(L)'
;MLEFALCRPAQPQDIAMISGLLKKIFGSRNDRLIKQYAQTVKRINALEPAMQALTDAQLQAKTDEFRQRHAGGESLDDLLPEAFAVVREAGKRVLGMRHFDVQMIGGMVLHYGKIAEMRTGEGKTLVATLPSYLNAISGKGVHVITVRSEEHTSELQSQR
;
A
#
# COMPACT_ATOMS: atom_id res chain seq x y z
N MET A 1 -16.84 55.39 33.77
CA MET A 1 -16.71 55.08 32.33
C MET A 1 -15.87 53.84 32.20
N LEU A 2 -16.55 52.72 31.95
CA LEU A 2 -15.89 51.41 31.75
C LEU A 2 -15.74 51.21 30.24
N GLU A 3 -14.49 51.25 29.72
CA GLU A 3 -14.21 50.90 28.35
C GLU A 3 -14.18 49.38 28.18
N PHE A 4 -15.16 48.88 27.43
CA PHE A 4 -15.14 47.49 26.96
C PHE A 4 -14.13 47.37 25.81
N ALA A 5 -13.00 46.71 26.06
CA ALA A 5 -12.08 46.30 25.01
C ALA A 5 -12.75 45.21 24.17
N LEU A 6 -13.22 45.56 22.99
CA LEU A 6 -13.72 44.63 21.97
C LEU A 6 -12.59 43.73 21.51
N CYS A 7 -12.71 42.44 21.82
CA CYS A 7 -11.86 41.39 21.28
C CYS A 7 -11.95 41.42 19.75
N ARG A 8 -10.87 41.79 19.07
CA ARG A 8 -10.80 41.76 17.61
C ARG A 8 -10.90 40.30 17.13
N PRO A 9 -11.80 39.99 16.18
CA PRO A 9 -11.81 38.66 15.58
C PRO A 9 -10.49 38.42 14.87
N ALA A 10 -9.91 37.25 15.08
CA ALA A 10 -8.63 36.83 14.46
C ALA A 10 -8.71 36.97 12.94
N GLN A 11 -7.76 37.65 12.34
CA GLN A 11 -7.68 37.85 10.89
C GLN A 11 -7.39 36.52 10.21
N PRO A 12 -7.95 36.24 9.03
CA PRO A 12 -7.74 34.96 8.31
C PRO A 12 -6.25 34.65 8.03
N GLN A 13 -5.39 35.66 8.03
CA GLN A 13 -3.93 35.51 7.88
C GLN A 13 -3.28 34.85 9.10
N ASP A 14 -3.76 35.13 10.31
CA ASP A 14 -3.21 34.54 11.54
C ASP A 14 -3.54 33.05 11.65
N ILE A 15 -4.72 32.65 11.19
CA ILE A 15 -5.16 31.24 11.15
C ILE A 15 -4.31 30.45 10.16
N ALA A 16 -3.94 31.04 9.01
CA ALA A 16 -3.09 30.38 8.00
C ALA A 16 -1.67 30.17 8.52
N MET A 17 -1.12 31.13 9.27
CA MET A 17 0.23 31.04 9.84
C MET A 17 0.31 29.98 10.95
N ILE A 18 -0.67 29.94 11.83
CA ILE A 18 -0.76 28.94 12.92
C ILE A 18 -0.97 27.52 12.34
N SER A 19 -1.78 27.37 11.29
CA SER A 19 -1.98 26.10 10.62
C SER A 19 -0.71 25.60 9.91
N GLY A 20 0.08 26.52 9.35
CA GLY A 20 1.39 26.22 8.74
C GLY A 20 2.41 25.73 9.77
N LEU A 21 2.46 26.37 10.94
CA LEU A 21 3.36 26.00 12.02
C LEU A 21 2.98 24.65 12.65
N LEU A 22 1.70 24.41 12.87
CA LEU A 22 1.16 23.12 13.35
C LEU A 22 1.44 21.98 12.35
N LYS A 23 1.29 22.21 11.03
CA LYS A 23 1.68 21.23 10.01
C LYS A 23 3.17 20.90 10.04
N LYS A 24 4.01 21.88 10.34
CA LYS A 24 5.48 21.70 10.40
C LYS A 24 5.91 20.89 11.63
N ILE A 25 5.17 20.98 12.74
CA ILE A 25 5.45 20.27 14.00
C ILE A 25 4.80 18.88 14.02
N PHE A 26 3.56 18.75 13.58
CA PHE A 26 2.77 17.50 13.65
C PHE A 26 2.78 16.68 12.35
N GLY A 27 3.37 17.18 11.28
CA GLY A 27 3.31 16.57 9.95
C GLY A 27 1.91 16.63 9.33
N SER A 28 1.80 16.31 8.07
CA SER A 28 0.51 16.17 7.41
C SER A 28 -0.18 14.86 7.82
N ARG A 29 -1.51 14.77 7.59
CA ARG A 29 -2.24 13.50 7.75
C ARG A 29 -1.60 12.38 6.93
N ASN A 30 -1.11 12.71 5.73
CA ASN A 30 -0.43 11.76 4.86
C ASN A 30 0.89 11.26 5.45
N ASP A 31 1.69 12.12 6.07
CA ASP A 31 2.96 11.73 6.71
C ASP A 31 2.74 10.72 7.84
N ARG A 32 1.66 10.91 8.61
CA ARG A 32 1.29 9.97 9.67
C ARG A 32 0.85 8.62 9.11
N LEU A 33 0.05 8.61 8.04
CA LEU A 33 -0.35 7.38 7.36
C LEU A 33 0.83 6.64 6.75
N ILE A 34 1.74 7.36 6.09
CA ILE A 34 2.97 6.79 5.54
C ILE A 34 3.82 6.16 6.65
N LYS A 35 3.94 6.81 7.81
CA LYS A 35 4.65 6.23 8.96
C LYS A 35 3.99 4.93 9.48
N GLN A 36 2.66 4.86 9.50
CA GLN A 36 1.93 3.63 9.87
C GLN A 36 2.21 2.53 8.84
N TYR A 37 2.09 2.82 7.55
CA TYR A 37 2.38 1.87 6.49
C TYR A 37 3.84 1.39 6.52
N ALA A 38 4.79 2.29 6.81
CA ALA A 38 6.20 1.93 6.95
C ALA A 38 6.44 0.91 8.08
N GLN A 39 5.63 0.92 9.14
CA GLN A 39 5.70 -0.12 10.18
C GLN A 39 5.22 -1.48 9.67
N THR A 40 4.13 -1.49 8.88
CA THR A 40 3.66 -2.72 8.23
C THR A 40 4.69 -3.24 7.23
N VAL A 41 5.35 -2.36 6.47
CA VAL A 41 6.44 -2.74 5.56
C VAL A 41 7.59 -3.41 6.32
N LYS A 42 7.96 -2.93 7.51
CA LYS A 42 8.97 -3.60 8.34
C LYS A 42 8.55 -5.03 8.73
N ARG A 43 7.26 -5.25 9.03
CA ARG A 43 6.72 -6.59 9.29
C ARG A 43 6.81 -7.48 8.04
N ILE A 44 6.45 -6.95 6.87
CA ILE A 44 6.58 -7.66 5.59
C ILE A 44 8.04 -8.03 5.32
N ASN A 45 8.97 -7.10 5.53
CA ASN A 45 10.40 -7.34 5.36
C ASN A 45 10.94 -8.40 6.31
N ALA A 46 10.45 -8.44 7.55
CA ALA A 46 10.84 -9.47 8.52
C ALA A 46 10.36 -10.88 8.13
N LEU A 47 9.27 -11.00 7.37
CA LEU A 47 8.75 -12.27 6.86
C LEU A 47 9.48 -12.76 5.59
N GLU A 48 10.20 -11.90 4.90
CA GLU A 48 10.85 -12.23 3.62
C GLU A 48 11.77 -13.45 3.69
N PRO A 49 12.67 -13.61 4.69
CA PRO A 49 13.53 -14.80 4.78
C PRO A 49 12.72 -16.10 4.94
N ALA A 50 11.62 -16.06 5.67
CA ALA A 50 10.75 -17.23 5.83
C ALA A 50 10.07 -17.62 4.51
N MET A 51 9.61 -16.63 3.72
CA MET A 51 9.01 -16.89 2.40
C MET A 51 10.05 -17.43 1.40
N GLN A 52 11.29 -16.92 1.46
CA GLN A 52 12.38 -17.39 0.61
C GLN A 52 12.77 -18.86 0.88
N ALA A 53 12.63 -19.32 2.10
CA ALA A 53 12.92 -20.69 2.50
C ALA A 53 11.87 -21.71 2.00
N LEU A 54 10.67 -21.26 1.61
CA LEU A 54 9.59 -22.11 1.11
C LEU A 54 9.90 -22.62 -0.30
N THR A 55 9.52 -23.87 -0.58
CA THR A 55 9.46 -24.39 -1.95
C THR A 55 8.29 -23.73 -2.72
N ASP A 56 8.29 -23.83 -4.05
CA ASP A 56 7.20 -23.24 -4.86
C ASP A 56 5.83 -23.83 -4.50
N ALA A 57 5.77 -25.14 -4.25
CA ALA A 57 4.55 -25.80 -3.80
C ALA A 57 4.07 -25.29 -2.44
N GLN A 58 4.98 -25.07 -1.51
CA GLN A 58 4.65 -24.49 -0.19
C GLN A 58 4.20 -23.04 -0.31
N LEU A 59 4.83 -22.24 -1.17
CA LEU A 59 4.44 -20.86 -1.41
C LEU A 59 3.04 -20.78 -2.03
N GLN A 60 2.71 -21.68 -2.97
CA GLN A 60 1.37 -21.78 -3.55
C GLN A 60 0.33 -22.20 -2.49
N ALA A 61 0.65 -23.17 -1.63
CA ALA A 61 -0.23 -23.64 -0.57
C ALA A 61 -0.60 -22.55 0.45
N LYS A 62 0.21 -21.48 0.58
CA LYS A 62 -0.12 -20.32 1.41
C LYS A 62 -1.45 -19.66 1.01
N THR A 63 -1.82 -19.72 -0.26
CA THR A 63 -3.11 -19.17 -0.71
C THR A 63 -4.30 -19.90 -0.08
N ASP A 64 -4.24 -21.21 0.00
CA ASP A 64 -5.32 -22.01 0.60
C ASP A 64 -5.33 -21.86 2.12
N GLU A 65 -4.15 -21.74 2.75
CA GLU A 65 -4.02 -21.40 4.16
C GLU A 65 -4.71 -20.07 4.47
N PHE A 66 -4.44 -19.02 3.70
CA PHE A 66 -5.07 -17.70 3.89
C PHE A 66 -6.58 -17.74 3.69
N ARG A 67 -7.07 -18.50 2.70
CA ARG A 67 -8.51 -18.68 2.51
C ARG A 67 -9.17 -19.37 3.72
N GLN A 68 -8.54 -20.39 4.28
CA GLN A 68 -9.04 -21.08 5.47
C GLN A 68 -9.04 -20.14 6.69
N ARG A 69 -7.96 -19.38 6.92
CA ARG A 69 -7.87 -18.41 8.01
C ARG A 69 -8.93 -17.32 7.87
N HIS A 70 -9.13 -16.80 6.66
CA HIS A 70 -10.18 -15.80 6.39
C HIS A 70 -11.59 -16.38 6.59
N ALA A 71 -11.86 -17.61 6.14
CA ALA A 71 -13.13 -18.30 6.40
C ALA A 71 -13.35 -18.54 7.90
N GLY A 72 -12.29 -18.71 8.68
CA GLY A 72 -12.30 -18.80 10.13
C GLY A 72 -12.51 -17.47 10.86
N GLY A 73 -12.65 -16.35 10.12
CA GLY A 73 -12.95 -15.02 10.68
C GLY A 73 -11.76 -14.07 10.79
N GLU A 74 -10.56 -14.45 10.33
CA GLU A 74 -9.41 -13.56 10.32
C GLU A 74 -9.59 -12.47 9.25
N SER A 75 -9.28 -11.21 9.60
CA SER A 75 -9.46 -10.10 8.69
C SER A 75 -8.39 -10.08 7.59
N LEU A 76 -8.72 -9.49 6.44
CA LEU A 76 -7.73 -9.29 5.37
C LEU A 76 -6.59 -8.37 5.82
N ASP A 77 -6.85 -7.45 6.75
CA ASP A 77 -5.84 -6.56 7.33
C ASP A 77 -4.81 -7.32 8.17
N ASP A 78 -5.23 -8.36 8.88
CA ASP A 78 -4.34 -9.22 9.66
C ASP A 78 -3.49 -10.10 8.74
N LEU A 79 -4.07 -10.60 7.65
CA LEU A 79 -3.38 -11.40 6.64
C LEU A 79 -2.44 -10.59 5.75
N LEU A 80 -2.66 -9.26 5.63
CA LEU A 80 -1.96 -8.38 4.69
C LEU A 80 -0.42 -8.52 4.74
N PRO A 81 0.26 -8.52 5.90
CA PRO A 81 1.72 -8.61 5.92
C PRO A 81 2.24 -9.92 5.32
N GLU A 82 1.60 -11.05 5.63
CA GLU A 82 2.00 -12.35 5.09
C GLU A 82 1.66 -12.47 3.61
N ALA A 83 0.46 -12.06 3.21
CA ALA A 83 0.01 -12.09 1.82
C ALA A 83 0.93 -11.26 0.91
N PHE A 84 1.31 -10.05 1.35
CA PHE A 84 2.23 -9.21 0.60
C PHE A 84 3.64 -9.79 0.53
N ALA A 85 4.12 -10.46 1.58
CA ALA A 85 5.39 -11.17 1.55
C ALA A 85 5.38 -12.33 0.54
N VAL A 86 4.28 -13.09 0.47
CA VAL A 86 4.08 -14.17 -0.52
C VAL A 86 4.09 -13.61 -1.94
N VAL A 87 3.34 -12.53 -2.21
CA VAL A 87 3.31 -11.90 -3.55
C VAL A 87 4.68 -11.35 -3.94
N ARG A 88 5.42 -10.75 -3.01
CA ARG A 88 6.79 -10.27 -3.25
C ARG A 88 7.71 -11.41 -3.69
N GLU A 89 7.69 -12.52 -2.96
CA GLU A 89 8.53 -13.67 -3.28
C GLU A 89 8.09 -14.35 -4.60
N ALA A 90 6.79 -14.49 -4.83
CA ALA A 90 6.27 -15.01 -6.09
C ALA A 90 6.67 -14.12 -7.29
N GLY A 91 6.54 -12.80 -7.16
CA GLY A 91 6.97 -11.86 -8.19
C GLY A 91 8.47 -11.93 -8.49
N LYS A 92 9.30 -12.12 -7.46
CA LYS A 92 10.74 -12.32 -7.60
C LYS A 92 11.05 -13.61 -8.35
N ARG A 93 10.37 -14.74 -8.03
CA ARG A 93 10.62 -16.04 -8.67
C ARG A 93 10.12 -16.10 -10.11
N VAL A 94 8.91 -15.62 -10.35
CA VAL A 94 8.23 -15.77 -11.65
C VAL A 94 8.63 -14.70 -12.65
N LEU A 95 8.71 -13.43 -12.18
CA LEU A 95 8.94 -12.26 -13.03
C LEU A 95 10.37 -11.70 -12.92
N GLY A 96 11.18 -12.19 -11.98
CA GLY A 96 12.46 -11.58 -11.65
C GLY A 96 12.34 -10.19 -11.01
N MET A 97 11.12 -9.79 -10.60
CA MET A 97 10.81 -8.45 -10.10
C MET A 97 10.42 -8.51 -8.62
N ARG A 98 11.31 -8.01 -7.75
CA ARG A 98 11.04 -7.86 -6.33
C ARG A 98 10.35 -6.52 -6.08
N HIS A 99 9.23 -6.52 -5.39
CA HIS A 99 8.57 -5.28 -4.99
C HIS A 99 9.43 -4.47 -4.02
N PHE A 100 9.53 -3.16 -4.26
CA PHE A 100 10.18 -2.21 -3.35
C PHE A 100 9.24 -1.78 -2.22
N ASP A 101 9.80 -1.24 -1.15
CA ASP A 101 9.03 -0.81 0.02
C ASP A 101 7.98 0.25 -0.30
N VAL A 102 8.29 1.18 -1.22
CA VAL A 102 7.33 2.18 -1.71
C VAL A 102 6.15 1.55 -2.46
N GLN A 103 6.39 0.45 -3.16
CA GLN A 103 5.35 -0.31 -3.86
C GLN A 103 4.45 -1.06 -2.87
N MET A 104 4.99 -1.56 -1.76
CA MET A 104 4.20 -2.12 -0.66
C MET A 104 3.26 -1.08 -0.06
N ILE A 105 3.75 0.14 0.16
CA ILE A 105 2.93 1.27 0.62
C ILE A 105 1.82 1.56 -0.40
N GLY A 106 2.15 1.64 -1.69
CA GLY A 106 1.17 1.83 -2.76
C GLY A 106 0.08 0.76 -2.76
N GLY A 107 0.47 -0.51 -2.60
CA GLY A 107 -0.48 -1.63 -2.50
C GLY A 107 -1.43 -1.51 -1.30
N MET A 108 -0.92 -1.11 -0.14
CA MET A 108 -1.75 -0.83 1.04
C MET A 108 -2.71 0.33 0.82
N VAL A 109 -2.25 1.43 0.22
CA VAL A 109 -3.09 2.59 -0.11
C VAL A 109 -4.26 2.18 -0.99
N LEU A 110 -4.01 1.35 -2.01
CA LEU A 110 -5.07 0.82 -2.89
C LEU A 110 -6.01 -0.13 -2.16
N HIS A 111 -5.48 -1.03 -1.32
CA HIS A 111 -6.30 -1.95 -0.52
C HIS A 111 -7.29 -1.20 0.38
N TYR A 112 -6.87 -0.08 0.97
CA TYR A 112 -7.72 0.77 1.80
C TYR A 112 -8.62 1.73 0.99
N GLY A 113 -8.80 1.51 -0.30
CA GLY A 113 -9.70 2.28 -1.15
C GLY A 113 -9.27 3.73 -1.36
N LYS A 114 -7.97 4.02 -1.28
CA LYS A 114 -7.40 5.36 -1.48
C LYS A 114 -6.68 5.43 -2.82
N ILE A 115 -6.39 6.63 -3.27
CA ILE A 115 -5.62 6.88 -4.49
C ILE A 115 -4.13 6.84 -4.15
N ALA A 116 -3.38 5.96 -4.83
CA ALA A 116 -1.92 5.91 -4.77
C ALA A 116 -1.33 6.68 -5.94
N GLU A 117 -0.82 7.87 -5.68
CA GLU A 117 -0.06 8.62 -6.68
C GLU A 117 1.39 8.13 -6.69
N MET A 118 1.85 7.67 -7.84
CA MET A 118 3.21 7.17 -8.05
C MET A 118 3.77 7.77 -9.34
N ARG A 119 5.07 8.06 -9.34
CA ARG A 119 5.75 8.59 -10.53
C ARG A 119 5.75 7.60 -11.69
N THR A 120 5.91 8.12 -12.90
CA THR A 120 6.09 7.28 -14.08
C THR A 120 7.35 6.44 -13.93
N GLY A 121 7.27 5.15 -14.27
CA GLY A 121 8.40 4.22 -14.11
C GLY A 121 8.48 3.51 -12.76
N GLU A 122 7.70 3.87 -11.75
CA GLU A 122 7.73 3.22 -10.41
C GLU A 122 6.99 1.87 -10.33
N GLY A 123 6.63 1.28 -11.47
CA GLY A 123 6.06 -0.07 -11.53
C GLY A 123 4.63 -0.18 -11.02
N LYS A 124 3.76 0.76 -11.37
CA LYS A 124 2.33 0.76 -10.96
C LYS A 124 1.61 -0.56 -11.25
N THR A 125 1.93 -1.21 -12.38
CA THR A 125 1.35 -2.50 -12.75
C THR A 125 1.71 -3.58 -11.73
N LEU A 126 2.96 -3.60 -11.28
CA LEU A 126 3.43 -4.54 -10.27
C LEU A 126 2.76 -4.27 -8.91
N VAL A 127 2.55 -3.00 -8.55
CA VAL A 127 1.83 -2.62 -7.31
C VAL A 127 0.42 -3.17 -7.27
N ALA A 128 -0.29 -3.17 -8.40
CA ALA A 128 -1.67 -3.65 -8.48
C ALA A 128 -1.81 -5.15 -8.12
N THR A 129 -0.76 -5.94 -8.25
CA THR A 129 -0.78 -7.37 -7.90
C THR A 129 -0.98 -7.59 -6.40
N LEU A 130 -0.47 -6.70 -5.56
CA LEU A 130 -0.53 -6.80 -4.10
C LEU A 130 -1.98 -6.76 -3.57
N PRO A 131 -2.76 -5.67 -3.79
CA PRO A 131 -4.13 -5.62 -3.33
C PRO A 131 -5.03 -6.59 -4.08
N SER A 132 -4.75 -6.90 -5.35
CA SER A 132 -5.53 -7.87 -6.13
C SER A 132 -5.46 -9.25 -5.50
N TYR A 133 -4.26 -9.73 -5.17
CA TYR A 133 -4.08 -11.01 -4.51
C TYR A 133 -4.77 -11.06 -3.13
N LEU A 134 -4.52 -10.06 -2.28
CA LEU A 134 -5.09 -10.00 -0.95
C LEU A 134 -6.63 -10.01 -0.97
N ASN A 135 -7.24 -9.19 -1.81
CA ASN A 135 -8.70 -9.11 -1.88
C ASN A 135 -9.32 -10.35 -2.55
N ALA A 136 -8.60 -11.03 -3.45
CA ALA A 136 -9.04 -12.28 -4.06
C ALA A 136 -9.15 -13.44 -3.06
N ILE A 137 -8.45 -13.39 -1.92
CA ILE A 137 -8.57 -14.39 -0.84
C ILE A 137 -10.01 -14.48 -0.34
N SER A 138 -10.75 -13.38 -0.32
CA SER A 138 -12.16 -13.34 0.10
C SER A 138 -13.13 -14.16 -0.78
N GLY A 139 -12.71 -14.57 -1.98
CA GLY A 139 -13.55 -15.28 -2.95
C GLY A 139 -14.62 -14.42 -3.63
N LYS A 140 -14.73 -13.13 -3.32
CA LYS A 140 -15.76 -12.23 -3.89
C LYS A 140 -15.41 -11.71 -5.30
N GLY A 141 -14.22 -12.06 -5.82
CA GLY A 141 -13.70 -11.56 -7.07
C GLY A 141 -13.02 -10.19 -6.92
N VAL A 142 -12.12 -9.87 -7.85
CA VAL A 142 -11.43 -8.58 -7.94
C VAL A 142 -11.45 -8.13 -9.39
N HIS A 143 -11.89 -6.88 -9.62
CA HIS A 143 -11.86 -6.28 -10.95
C HIS A 143 -10.65 -5.34 -11.05
N VAL A 144 -9.79 -5.60 -12.03
CA VAL A 144 -8.64 -4.74 -12.36
C VAL A 144 -8.94 -4.05 -13.68
N ILE A 145 -9.11 -2.73 -13.64
CA ILE A 145 -9.41 -1.91 -14.81
C ILE A 145 -8.17 -1.11 -15.16
N THR A 146 -7.64 -1.27 -16.36
CA THR A 146 -6.51 -0.51 -16.87
C THR A 146 -6.94 0.30 -18.08
N VAL A 147 -6.37 1.49 -18.23
CA VAL A 147 -6.58 2.36 -19.41
C VAL A 147 -5.44 2.26 -20.43
N ARG A 148 -4.43 1.41 -20.17
CA ARG A 148 -3.35 1.17 -21.13
C ARG A 148 -3.82 0.20 -22.22
N SER A 149 -3.66 0.61 -23.47
CA SER A 149 -3.82 -0.27 -24.63
C SER A 149 -2.68 -1.31 -24.67
N GLU A 150 -2.95 -2.45 -25.30
CA GLU A 150 -1.98 -3.54 -25.46
C GLU A 150 -0.70 -3.12 -26.21
N GLU A 151 -0.73 -2.03 -26.97
CA GLU A 151 0.41 -1.46 -27.69
C GLU A 151 1.60 -1.12 -26.76
N HIS A 152 1.34 -0.76 -25.49
CA HIS A 152 2.42 -0.48 -24.52
C HIS A 152 2.96 -1.73 -23.82
N THR A 153 2.33 -2.88 -23.97
CA THR A 153 2.84 -4.15 -23.43
C THR A 153 3.97 -4.71 -24.30
N SER A 154 3.97 -4.40 -25.59
CA SER A 154 5.01 -4.81 -26.53
C SER A 154 6.35 -4.11 -26.29
N GLU A 155 6.37 -2.88 -25.79
CA GLU A 155 7.61 -2.15 -25.45
C GLU A 155 8.36 -2.77 -24.27
N LEU A 156 7.64 -3.35 -23.30
CA LEU A 156 8.26 -4.04 -22.16
C LEU A 156 8.87 -5.40 -22.57
N GLN A 157 8.40 -6.00 -23.68
CA GLN A 157 8.95 -7.26 -24.20
C GLN A 157 10.16 -7.02 -25.13
N SER A 158 10.33 -5.82 -25.68
CA SER A 158 11.46 -5.49 -26.55
C SER A 158 12.75 -5.11 -25.82
N GLN A 159 12.70 -4.99 -24.48
CA GLN A 159 13.87 -4.64 -23.64
C GLN A 159 14.52 -5.87 -22.96
N ARG A 160 14.28 -7.07 -23.50
CA ARG A 160 14.96 -8.30 -23.08
C ARG A 160 16.10 -8.67 -24.01
#